data_799815b97f6b5aacb9f403e6d831370f
#
_entry.id   799815b97f6b5aacb9f403e6d831370f
#
_cell.length_a   1.000
_cell.length_b   1.000
_cell.length_c   1.000
_cell.angle_alpha   90.00
_cell.angle_beta   90.00
_cell.angle_gamma   90.00
#
_symmetry.space_group_name_H-M   'P 1'
#
loop_
_entity.id
_entity.type
_entity.pdbx_description
1 polymer ?
#
loop_
_entity_poly.entity_id
_entity_poly.type
_entity_poly.pdbx_seq_one_letter_code
_entity_poly.pdbx_strand_id
1 'polypeptide(L)'
;MIRTEAYGPVVKLQVARPVLGRPFYHTAAYWVDGLLVDTGCAHTAAEFVEATASLCVVQIVNTHSHEDHIGANGPLQRARGCRVLAHPDALAILADPRLQYLQPYRRFFWGWPQPSLGEAVGDWVETERYRFRVIPTPGHVAHHIALYEPRQGWLFSGDAYIGGRDVAARPDYDVGAIIASLKALAALPAARLFPGSGTVRDNPSEELMRKAAQMEAFGAEVRRLHGEGLSVGEIKRRLLGRETRLTYITAGHFSGTNLIRLYLDSQA
;
A
#
# COMPACT_ATOMS: atom_id res chain seq x y z
N MET A 1 -10.98 2.91 -14.66
CA MET A 1 -9.97 2.77 -15.76
C MET A 1 -8.88 1.84 -15.28
N ILE A 2 -8.66 0.75 -16.01
CA ILE A 2 -7.60 -0.21 -15.70
C ILE A 2 -6.65 -0.27 -16.89
N ARG A 3 -5.35 -0.27 -16.62
CA ARG A 3 -4.29 -0.44 -17.62
C ARG A 3 -3.44 -1.63 -17.22
N THR A 4 -3.13 -2.50 -18.18
CA THR A 4 -2.27 -3.66 -17.96
C THR A 4 -0.90 -3.44 -18.58
N GLU A 5 0.13 -3.93 -17.88
CA GLU A 5 1.51 -3.90 -18.34
C GLU A 5 2.23 -5.17 -17.87
N ALA A 6 2.98 -5.81 -18.78
CA ALA A 6 3.67 -7.07 -18.48
C ALA A 6 5.14 -6.82 -18.11
N TYR A 7 5.59 -7.51 -17.07
CA TYR A 7 6.98 -7.58 -16.61
C TYR A 7 7.43 -9.04 -16.59
N GLY A 8 7.64 -9.59 -17.77
CA GLY A 8 7.80 -11.03 -17.92
C GLY A 8 6.50 -11.76 -17.56
N PRO A 9 6.52 -12.72 -16.61
CA PRO A 9 5.31 -13.41 -16.19
C PRO A 9 4.42 -12.64 -15.22
N VAL A 10 4.87 -11.51 -14.69
CA VAL A 10 4.09 -10.63 -13.81
C VAL A 10 3.29 -9.64 -14.64
N VAL A 11 1.98 -9.61 -14.48
CA VAL A 11 1.09 -8.63 -15.10
C VAL A 11 0.67 -7.60 -14.05
N LYS A 12 1.05 -6.35 -14.26
CA LYS A 12 0.57 -5.23 -13.46
C LYS A 12 -0.79 -4.77 -13.99
N LEU A 13 -1.75 -4.61 -13.09
CA LEU A 13 -3.05 -3.98 -13.34
C LEU A 13 -3.05 -2.63 -12.60
N GLN A 14 -2.81 -1.56 -13.33
CA GLN A 14 -2.86 -0.21 -12.75
C GLN A 14 -4.31 0.28 -12.72
N VAL A 15 -4.81 0.54 -11.53
CA VAL A 15 -6.20 0.88 -11.24
C VAL A 15 -6.28 2.36 -10.90
N ALA A 16 -7.19 3.07 -11.54
CA ALA A 16 -7.50 4.45 -11.19
C ALA A 16 -8.98 4.74 -11.42
N ARG A 17 -9.62 5.41 -10.46
CA ARG A 17 -10.93 5.99 -10.69
C ARG A 17 -10.78 7.32 -11.44
N PRO A 18 -11.42 7.51 -12.60
CA PRO A 18 -11.45 8.82 -13.23
C PRO A 18 -12.40 9.75 -12.46
N VAL A 19 -11.93 10.94 -12.11
CA VAL A 19 -12.74 12.03 -11.57
C VAL A 19 -12.67 13.17 -12.58
N LEU A 20 -13.82 13.61 -13.11
CA LEU A 20 -13.90 14.58 -14.19
C LEU A 20 -13.00 14.21 -15.40
N GLY A 21 -12.97 12.94 -15.78
CA GLY A 21 -12.22 12.42 -16.91
C GLY A 21 -10.71 12.28 -16.69
N ARG A 22 -10.20 12.57 -15.50
CA ARG A 22 -8.77 12.44 -15.16
C ARG A 22 -8.56 11.41 -14.07
N PRO A 23 -7.55 10.53 -14.18
CA PRO A 23 -7.21 9.61 -13.09
C PRO A 23 -6.71 10.43 -11.89
N PHE A 24 -7.34 10.24 -10.73
CA PHE A 24 -7.00 11.03 -9.55
C PHE A 24 -5.89 10.39 -8.71
N TYR A 25 -5.97 9.09 -8.52
CA TYR A 25 -5.02 8.29 -7.74
C TYR A 25 -4.86 6.93 -8.38
N HIS A 26 -3.65 6.40 -8.35
CA HIS A 26 -3.35 5.09 -8.92
C HIS A 26 -2.97 4.13 -7.81
N THR A 27 -3.61 2.97 -7.80
CA THR A 27 -3.14 1.77 -7.09
C THR A 27 -2.79 0.70 -8.12
N ALA A 28 -2.00 -0.28 -7.73
CA ALA A 28 -1.67 -1.40 -8.58
C ALA A 28 -1.98 -2.72 -7.90
N ALA A 29 -2.54 -3.63 -8.67
CA ALA A 29 -2.60 -5.04 -8.38
C ALA A 29 -1.65 -5.78 -9.32
N TYR A 30 -1.20 -6.96 -8.92
CA TYR A 30 -0.25 -7.75 -9.71
C TYR A 30 -0.71 -9.20 -9.81
N TRP A 31 -0.80 -9.69 -11.05
CA TRP A 31 -1.11 -11.09 -11.29
C TRP A 31 0.14 -11.85 -11.72
N VAL A 32 0.33 -13.06 -11.18
CA VAL A 32 1.37 -14.00 -11.60
C VAL A 32 0.92 -15.42 -11.29
N ASP A 33 0.86 -16.27 -12.30
CA ASP A 33 0.68 -17.71 -12.16
C ASP A 33 -0.49 -18.12 -11.22
N GLY A 34 -1.66 -17.52 -11.41
CA GLY A 34 -2.84 -17.78 -10.59
C GLY A 34 -2.97 -16.99 -9.29
N LEU A 35 -1.88 -16.34 -8.85
CA LEU A 35 -1.89 -15.43 -7.72
C LEU A 35 -2.22 -14.01 -8.17
N LEU A 36 -3.11 -13.33 -7.46
CA LEU A 36 -3.38 -11.92 -7.59
C LEU A 36 -3.02 -11.21 -6.27
N VAL A 37 -2.10 -10.26 -6.31
CA VAL A 37 -1.71 -9.42 -5.18
C VAL A 37 -2.51 -8.12 -5.25
N ASP A 38 -3.38 -7.91 -4.30
CA ASP A 38 -4.36 -6.82 -4.19
C ASP A 38 -5.39 -6.78 -5.35
N THR A 39 -6.44 -5.95 -5.21
CA THR A 39 -7.58 -5.94 -6.15
C THR A 39 -8.13 -4.55 -6.46
N GLY A 40 -7.39 -3.49 -6.13
CA GLY A 40 -7.83 -2.13 -6.40
C GLY A 40 -9.03 -1.69 -5.56
N CYS A 41 -9.82 -0.73 -6.04
CA CYS A 41 -10.89 -0.08 -5.28
C CYS A 41 -12.30 -0.49 -5.72
N ALA A 42 -13.28 -0.31 -4.83
CA ALA A 42 -14.66 -0.72 -5.05
C ALA A 42 -15.32 -0.04 -6.27
N HIS A 43 -15.00 1.24 -6.55
CA HIS A 43 -15.56 1.94 -7.69
C HIS A 43 -15.14 1.38 -9.05
N THR A 44 -14.05 0.62 -9.12
CA THR A 44 -13.56 -0.03 -10.33
C THR A 44 -13.70 -1.55 -10.30
N ALA A 45 -14.40 -2.10 -9.30
CA ALA A 45 -14.45 -3.55 -9.08
C ALA A 45 -15.03 -4.34 -10.27
N ALA A 46 -16.11 -3.84 -10.88
CA ALA A 46 -16.71 -4.51 -12.07
C ALA A 46 -15.71 -4.51 -13.25
N GLU A 47 -15.11 -3.36 -13.55
CA GLU A 47 -14.08 -3.22 -14.59
C GLU A 47 -12.85 -4.10 -14.28
N PHE A 48 -12.52 -4.27 -12.98
CA PHE A 48 -11.40 -5.12 -12.56
C PHE A 48 -11.69 -6.61 -12.80
N VAL A 49 -12.90 -7.06 -12.50
CA VAL A 49 -13.35 -8.43 -12.81
C VAL A 49 -13.28 -8.72 -14.31
N GLU A 50 -13.70 -7.77 -15.14
CA GLU A 50 -13.64 -7.85 -16.59
C GLU A 50 -12.19 -7.84 -17.10
N ALA A 51 -11.37 -6.89 -16.66
CA ALA A 51 -9.95 -6.77 -17.05
C ALA A 51 -9.11 -8.01 -16.70
N THR A 52 -9.55 -8.77 -15.69
CA THR A 52 -8.90 -10.03 -15.30
C THR A 52 -9.57 -11.27 -15.90
N ALA A 53 -10.54 -11.13 -16.83
CA ALA A 53 -11.34 -12.26 -17.35
C ALA A 53 -10.47 -13.32 -18.05
N SER A 54 -9.42 -12.92 -18.74
CA SER A 54 -8.48 -13.83 -19.42
C SER A 54 -7.39 -14.39 -18.49
N LEU A 55 -7.29 -13.92 -17.25
CA LEU A 55 -6.32 -14.37 -16.28
C LEU A 55 -6.95 -15.46 -15.40
N CYS A 56 -6.24 -16.58 -15.24
CA CYS A 56 -6.61 -17.59 -14.25
C CYS A 56 -6.32 -17.03 -12.87
N VAL A 57 -7.33 -16.63 -12.09
CA VAL A 57 -7.17 -16.17 -10.71
C VAL A 57 -7.64 -17.27 -9.77
N VAL A 58 -6.69 -17.96 -9.13
CA VAL A 58 -6.93 -19.06 -8.19
C VAL A 58 -7.03 -18.52 -6.76
N GLN A 59 -6.16 -17.56 -6.45
CA GLN A 59 -6.07 -16.97 -5.11
C GLN A 59 -5.70 -15.49 -5.17
N ILE A 60 -6.20 -14.75 -4.21
CA ILE A 60 -5.88 -13.35 -3.95
C ILE A 60 -5.09 -13.30 -2.65
N VAL A 61 -4.03 -12.49 -2.60
CA VAL A 61 -3.37 -12.11 -1.34
C VAL A 61 -3.46 -10.60 -1.20
N ASN A 62 -4.06 -10.14 -0.11
CA ASN A 62 -4.07 -8.71 0.19
C ASN A 62 -2.85 -8.32 1.03
N THR A 63 -2.14 -7.31 0.58
CA THR A 63 -1.02 -6.73 1.34
C THR A 63 -1.51 -6.09 2.64
N HIS A 64 -2.70 -5.52 2.63
CA HIS A 64 -3.39 -4.95 3.79
C HIS A 64 -4.88 -4.69 3.46
N SER A 65 -5.64 -4.19 4.44
CA SER A 65 -7.10 -4.07 4.33
C SER A 65 -7.62 -2.71 3.86
N HIS A 66 -6.79 -1.80 3.34
CA HIS A 66 -7.31 -0.54 2.83
C HIS A 66 -8.22 -0.75 1.61
N GLU A 67 -9.23 0.10 1.49
CA GLU A 67 -10.31 0.00 0.50
C GLU A 67 -9.85 0.06 -0.95
N ASP A 68 -8.67 0.59 -1.21
CA ASP A 68 -8.05 0.66 -2.52
C ASP A 68 -7.15 -0.55 -2.85
N HIS A 69 -7.09 -1.53 -1.93
CA HIS A 69 -6.38 -2.80 -2.10
C HIS A 69 -7.31 -4.02 -2.06
N ILE A 70 -8.49 -3.91 -1.44
CA ILE A 70 -9.44 -5.02 -1.26
C ILE A 70 -10.74 -4.85 -2.06
N GLY A 71 -10.83 -3.80 -2.91
CA GLY A 71 -12.09 -3.34 -3.50
C GLY A 71 -12.80 -4.34 -4.39
N ALA A 72 -12.09 -5.18 -5.13
CA ALA A 72 -12.68 -6.21 -5.99
C ALA A 72 -12.61 -7.63 -5.39
N ASN A 73 -12.19 -7.84 -4.14
CA ASN A 73 -12.15 -9.16 -3.50
C ASN A 73 -13.49 -9.90 -3.60
N GLY A 74 -14.55 -9.34 -3.02
CA GLY A 74 -15.87 -9.95 -3.00
C GLY A 74 -16.45 -10.22 -4.40
N PRO A 75 -16.41 -9.26 -5.33
CA PRO A 75 -16.79 -9.49 -6.73
C PRO A 75 -16.02 -10.63 -7.41
N LEU A 76 -14.68 -10.68 -7.27
CA LEU A 76 -13.87 -11.76 -7.84
C LEU A 76 -14.16 -13.10 -7.19
N GLN A 77 -14.26 -13.15 -5.85
CA GLN A 77 -14.56 -14.38 -5.12
C GLN A 77 -15.90 -14.97 -5.55
N ARG A 78 -16.94 -14.15 -5.71
CA ARG A 78 -18.25 -14.62 -6.22
C ARG A 78 -18.21 -15.06 -7.68
N ALA A 79 -17.44 -14.36 -8.51
CA ALA A 79 -17.38 -14.67 -9.95
C ALA A 79 -16.54 -15.91 -10.26
N ARG A 80 -15.54 -16.23 -9.43
CA ARG A 80 -14.51 -17.25 -9.77
C ARG A 80 -14.26 -18.29 -8.68
N GLY A 81 -14.83 -18.13 -7.48
CA GLY A 81 -14.58 -19.02 -6.35
C GLY A 81 -13.13 -18.98 -5.84
N CYS A 82 -12.36 -17.94 -6.16
CA CYS A 82 -10.97 -17.83 -5.73
C CYS A 82 -10.87 -17.62 -4.21
N ARG A 83 -9.78 -18.13 -3.62
CA ARG A 83 -9.45 -17.90 -2.20
C ARG A 83 -8.99 -16.47 -2.00
N VAL A 84 -9.24 -15.91 -0.81
CA VAL A 84 -8.73 -14.60 -0.41
C VAL A 84 -7.90 -14.78 0.85
N LEU A 85 -6.62 -14.50 0.77
CA LEU A 85 -5.66 -14.63 1.86
C LEU A 85 -5.25 -13.24 2.35
N ALA A 86 -5.15 -13.07 3.66
CA ALA A 86 -4.69 -11.83 4.28
C ALA A 86 -4.07 -12.08 5.66
N HIS A 87 -3.42 -11.07 6.21
CA HIS A 87 -2.99 -11.10 7.61
C HIS A 87 -4.19 -11.39 8.53
N PRO A 88 -4.05 -12.22 9.59
CA PRO A 88 -5.17 -12.56 10.47
C PRO A 88 -5.98 -11.36 10.97
N ASP A 89 -5.34 -10.26 11.34
CA ASP A 89 -6.00 -9.05 11.85
C ASP A 89 -6.79 -8.29 10.76
N ALA A 90 -6.59 -8.60 9.49
CA ALA A 90 -7.37 -8.03 8.39
C ALA A 90 -8.70 -8.76 8.14
N LEU A 91 -8.85 -10.00 8.61
CA LEU A 91 -9.97 -10.88 8.24
C LEU A 91 -11.33 -10.32 8.65
N ALA A 92 -11.42 -9.72 9.82
CA ALA A 92 -12.66 -9.09 10.28
C ALA A 92 -13.09 -7.95 9.34
N ILE A 93 -12.13 -7.14 8.85
CA ILE A 93 -12.39 -6.05 7.91
C ILE A 93 -12.79 -6.59 6.54
N LEU A 94 -12.20 -7.70 6.08
CA LEU A 94 -12.59 -8.35 4.83
C LEU A 94 -14.03 -8.88 4.89
N ALA A 95 -14.42 -9.46 6.03
CA ALA A 95 -15.77 -9.98 6.25
C ALA A 95 -16.82 -8.85 6.41
N ASP A 96 -16.45 -7.76 7.08
CA ASP A 96 -17.29 -6.56 7.20
C ASP A 96 -16.42 -5.30 7.02
N PRO A 97 -16.30 -4.76 5.80
CA PRO A 97 -15.51 -3.55 5.55
C PRO A 97 -15.98 -2.31 6.31
N ARG A 98 -17.19 -2.33 6.89
CA ARG A 98 -17.72 -1.22 7.69
C ARG A 98 -17.08 -1.09 9.07
N LEU A 99 -16.36 -2.13 9.52
CA LEU A 99 -15.52 -2.06 10.73
C LEU A 99 -14.36 -1.07 10.56
N GLN A 100 -13.94 -0.81 9.32
CA GLN A 100 -12.97 0.24 9.02
C GLN A 100 -13.69 1.57 8.82
N TYR A 101 -13.42 2.57 9.64
CA TYR A 101 -13.97 3.90 9.42
C TYR A 101 -13.35 4.54 8.18
N LEU A 102 -14.15 4.69 7.13
CA LEU A 102 -13.73 5.41 5.93
C LEU A 102 -14.13 6.89 6.01
N GLN A 103 -13.16 7.76 5.99
CA GLN A 103 -13.35 9.19 5.86
C GLN A 103 -14.19 9.53 4.60
N PRO A 104 -14.98 10.63 4.57
CA PRO A 104 -15.82 10.96 3.42
C PRO A 104 -15.08 10.98 2.09
N TYR A 105 -13.84 11.49 2.05
CA TYR A 105 -13.02 11.52 0.85
C TYR A 105 -12.61 10.10 0.40
N ARG A 106 -12.32 9.16 1.33
CA ARG A 106 -11.98 7.77 1.00
C ARG A 106 -13.17 7.08 0.33
N ARG A 107 -14.38 7.25 0.87
CA ARG A 107 -15.63 6.75 0.26
C ARG A 107 -15.86 7.35 -1.11
N PHE A 108 -15.59 8.64 -1.28
CA PHE A 108 -15.74 9.32 -2.56
C PHE A 108 -14.75 8.80 -3.61
N PHE A 109 -13.48 8.63 -3.26
CA PHE A 109 -12.45 8.23 -4.24
C PHE A 109 -12.43 6.73 -4.50
N TRP A 110 -12.60 5.88 -3.50
CA TRP A 110 -12.40 4.43 -3.62
C TRP A 110 -13.67 3.60 -3.41
N GLY A 111 -14.67 4.14 -2.72
CA GLY A 111 -15.92 3.45 -2.40
C GLY A 111 -15.79 2.48 -1.24
N TRP A 112 -16.92 1.84 -0.87
CA TRP A 112 -16.97 0.77 0.11
C TRP A 112 -16.69 -0.56 -0.56
N PRO A 113 -15.66 -1.32 -0.15
CA PRO A 113 -15.49 -2.70 -0.59
C PRO A 113 -16.72 -3.55 -0.22
N GLN A 114 -17.00 -4.55 -1.04
CA GLN A 114 -18.00 -5.55 -0.70
C GLN A 114 -17.35 -6.62 0.18
N PRO A 115 -18.08 -7.22 1.13
CA PRO A 115 -17.59 -8.31 1.96
C PRO A 115 -16.99 -9.45 1.14
N SER A 116 -15.93 -10.05 1.67
CA SER A 116 -15.28 -11.24 1.14
C SER A 116 -14.89 -12.17 2.29
N LEU A 117 -14.86 -13.48 2.03
CA LEU A 117 -14.42 -14.48 3.00
C LEU A 117 -12.90 -14.63 2.88
N GLY A 118 -12.19 -14.10 3.88
CA GLY A 118 -10.74 -14.19 3.97
C GLY A 118 -10.29 -15.39 4.80
N GLU A 119 -9.13 -15.92 4.47
CA GLU A 119 -8.39 -16.92 5.23
C GLU A 119 -7.06 -16.32 5.69
N ALA A 120 -6.57 -16.76 6.85
CA ALA A 120 -5.27 -16.32 7.36
C ALA A 120 -4.16 -16.79 6.41
N VAL A 121 -3.32 -15.86 5.98
CA VAL A 121 -2.12 -16.19 5.21
C VAL A 121 -1.08 -16.84 6.13
N GLY A 122 -0.39 -17.87 5.64
CA GLY A 122 0.75 -18.47 6.33
C GLY A 122 2.06 -17.77 5.97
N ASP A 123 3.19 -18.38 6.39
CA ASP A 123 4.53 -17.85 6.08
C ASP A 123 4.88 -17.88 4.59
N TRP A 124 4.17 -18.68 3.83
CA TRP A 124 4.37 -18.89 2.39
C TRP A 124 3.05 -18.94 1.64
N VAL A 125 3.07 -18.40 0.43
CA VAL A 125 2.01 -18.53 -0.57
C VAL A 125 2.60 -19.24 -1.78
N GLU A 126 1.92 -20.29 -2.25
CA GLU A 126 2.39 -21.12 -3.36
C GLU A 126 1.45 -21.02 -4.55
N THR A 127 2.02 -21.00 -5.74
CA THR A 127 1.35 -21.19 -7.02
C THR A 127 1.88 -22.46 -7.68
N GLU A 128 1.48 -22.75 -8.90
CA GLU A 128 2.01 -23.92 -9.63
C GLU A 128 3.53 -23.85 -9.84
N ARG A 129 4.07 -22.65 -10.10
CA ARG A 129 5.48 -22.42 -10.47
C ARG A 129 6.30 -21.64 -9.46
N TYR A 130 5.67 -20.88 -8.56
CA TYR A 130 6.36 -19.92 -7.69
C TYR A 130 5.97 -20.10 -6.23
N ARG A 131 6.88 -19.68 -5.37
CA ARG A 131 6.70 -19.72 -3.92
C ARG A 131 7.09 -18.37 -3.31
N PHE A 132 6.14 -17.70 -2.69
CA PHE A 132 6.29 -16.36 -2.12
C PHE A 132 6.38 -16.44 -0.60
N ARG A 133 7.46 -15.89 -0.05
CA ARG A 133 7.57 -15.69 1.38
C ARG A 133 6.70 -14.51 1.78
N VAL A 134 5.90 -14.67 2.82
CA VAL A 134 5.13 -13.60 3.44
C VAL A 134 6.00 -12.90 4.48
N ILE A 135 6.10 -11.59 4.39
CA ILE A 135 6.97 -10.78 5.24
C ILE A 135 6.11 -9.72 5.93
N PRO A 136 5.96 -9.73 7.26
CA PRO A 136 5.31 -8.65 7.98
C PRO A 136 6.05 -7.32 7.75
N THR A 137 5.31 -6.28 7.39
CA THR A 137 5.85 -4.94 7.11
C THR A 137 4.96 -3.87 7.74
N PRO A 138 4.83 -3.87 9.07
CA PRO A 138 3.97 -2.92 9.78
C PRO A 138 4.44 -1.47 9.58
N GLY A 139 3.51 -0.54 9.85
CA GLY A 139 3.79 0.89 9.85
C GLY A 139 2.78 1.70 9.04
N HIS A 140 2.49 1.33 7.78
CA HIS A 140 1.38 1.89 7.01
C HIS A 140 0.02 1.49 7.63
N VAL A 141 -0.10 0.23 8.03
CA VAL A 141 -1.04 -0.32 9.01
C VAL A 141 -0.34 -1.45 9.76
N ALA A 142 -0.82 -1.82 10.95
CA ALA A 142 -0.18 -2.85 11.79
C ALA A 142 -0.13 -4.23 11.10
N HIS A 143 -1.18 -4.58 10.35
CA HIS A 143 -1.34 -5.87 9.66
C HIS A 143 -0.90 -5.85 8.19
N HIS A 144 0.07 -4.99 7.84
CA HIS A 144 0.62 -4.93 6.50
C HIS A 144 1.62 -6.06 6.26
N ILE A 145 1.57 -6.68 5.07
CA ILE A 145 2.51 -7.72 4.62
C ILE A 145 3.05 -7.39 3.22
N ALA A 146 4.24 -7.86 2.94
CA ALA A 146 4.85 -7.90 1.61
C ALA A 146 5.02 -9.36 1.17
N LEU A 147 5.13 -9.61 -0.14
CA LEU A 147 5.42 -10.92 -0.71
C LEU A 147 6.76 -10.88 -1.42
N TYR A 148 7.61 -11.88 -1.15
CA TYR A 148 8.92 -12.02 -1.78
C TYR A 148 9.08 -13.40 -2.43
N GLU A 149 9.33 -13.42 -3.73
CA GLU A 149 9.69 -14.64 -4.49
C GLU A 149 11.21 -14.72 -4.66
N PRO A 150 11.90 -15.66 -3.97
CA PRO A 150 13.36 -15.64 -3.87
C PRO A 150 14.10 -16.07 -5.14
N ARG A 151 13.50 -16.91 -6.01
CA ARG A 151 14.17 -17.41 -7.22
C ARG A 151 14.25 -16.35 -8.32
N GLN A 152 13.21 -15.53 -8.45
CA GLN A 152 13.12 -14.44 -9.44
C GLN A 152 13.54 -13.10 -8.84
N GLY A 153 13.61 -13.00 -7.52
CA GLY A 153 13.87 -11.76 -6.82
C GLY A 153 12.71 -10.76 -6.91
N TRP A 154 11.47 -11.22 -7.01
CA TRP A 154 10.32 -10.32 -7.06
C TRP A 154 9.84 -9.95 -5.67
N LEU A 155 9.71 -8.66 -5.41
CA LEU A 155 9.23 -8.11 -4.15
C LEU A 155 7.96 -7.28 -4.38
N PHE A 156 6.82 -7.75 -3.89
CA PHE A 156 5.54 -7.04 -3.90
C PHE A 156 5.38 -6.36 -2.54
N SER A 157 5.62 -5.06 -2.49
CA SER A 157 5.70 -4.34 -1.22
C SER A 157 4.40 -3.73 -0.74
N GLY A 158 3.31 -3.80 -1.53
CA GLY A 158 2.12 -3.01 -1.21
C GLY A 158 2.50 -1.57 -0.91
N ASP A 159 1.92 -0.99 0.12
CA ASP A 159 2.14 0.38 0.56
C ASP A 159 3.24 0.52 1.64
N ALA A 160 4.00 -0.55 1.94
CA ALA A 160 5.21 -0.42 2.75
C ALA A 160 6.26 0.49 2.07
N TYR A 161 6.24 0.56 0.73
CA TYR A 161 7.06 1.50 -0.04
C TYR A 161 6.18 2.43 -0.88
N ILE A 162 6.22 3.71 -0.53
CA ILE A 162 5.67 4.80 -1.34
C ILE A 162 6.84 5.67 -1.79
N GLY A 163 7.06 5.76 -3.09
CA GLY A 163 8.18 6.51 -3.67
C GLY A 163 8.04 8.01 -3.48
N GLY A 164 9.16 8.72 -3.69
CA GLY A 164 9.21 10.17 -3.57
C GLY A 164 9.39 10.67 -2.14
N ARG A 165 9.27 11.99 -1.96
CA ARG A 165 9.39 12.65 -0.66
C ARG A 165 8.02 12.71 0.02
N ASP A 166 7.97 12.36 1.30
CA ASP A 166 6.77 12.53 2.10
C ASP A 166 6.55 14.00 2.41
N VAL A 167 5.36 14.49 2.12
CA VAL A 167 4.95 15.90 2.37
C VAL A 167 3.72 15.98 3.28
N ALA A 168 3.06 14.85 3.50
CA ALA A 168 1.91 14.70 4.37
C ALA A 168 1.77 13.23 4.79
N ALA A 169 1.16 13.00 5.94
CA ALA A 169 0.86 11.67 6.44
C ALA A 169 -0.51 11.63 7.12
N ARG A 170 -1.04 10.43 7.28
CA ARG A 170 -2.20 10.14 8.14
C ARG A 170 -1.72 10.07 9.60
N PRO A 171 -2.58 10.39 10.58
CA PRO A 171 -2.18 10.37 11.98
C PRO A 171 -1.98 8.97 12.57
N ASP A 172 -2.44 7.92 11.88
CA ASP A 172 -2.40 6.52 12.30
C ASP A 172 -1.19 5.73 11.74
N TYR A 173 -0.26 6.40 11.04
CA TYR A 173 0.98 5.78 10.59
C TYR A 173 1.98 5.62 11.73
N ASP A 174 2.77 4.54 11.69
CA ASP A 174 3.95 4.36 12.52
C ASP A 174 5.21 4.53 11.66
N VAL A 175 5.81 5.72 11.71
CA VAL A 175 6.99 6.04 10.89
C VAL A 175 8.21 5.22 11.28
N GLY A 176 8.34 4.85 12.57
CA GLY A 176 9.44 3.99 13.04
C GLY A 176 9.31 2.59 12.45
N ALA A 177 8.11 2.00 12.53
CA ALA A 177 7.82 0.70 11.92
C ALA A 177 7.95 0.72 10.40
N ILE A 178 7.55 1.80 9.71
CA ILE A 178 7.76 1.96 8.26
C ILE A 178 9.26 1.91 7.93
N ILE A 179 10.09 2.67 8.64
CA ILE A 179 11.55 2.69 8.42
C ILE A 179 12.16 1.31 8.65
N ALA A 180 11.77 0.63 9.74
CA ALA A 180 12.24 -0.73 10.03
C ALA A 180 11.82 -1.73 8.93
N SER A 181 10.58 -1.66 8.47
CA SER A 181 10.06 -2.47 7.37
C SER A 181 10.82 -2.23 6.07
N LEU A 182 11.09 -0.97 5.70
CA LEU A 182 11.88 -0.63 4.52
C LEU A 182 13.28 -1.22 4.58
N LYS A 183 13.96 -1.13 5.73
CA LYS A 183 15.29 -1.70 5.94
C LYS A 183 15.29 -3.24 5.87
N ALA A 184 14.29 -3.88 6.47
CA ALA A 184 14.12 -5.33 6.39
C ALA A 184 13.89 -5.81 4.96
N LEU A 185 13.07 -5.11 4.17
CA LEU A 185 12.86 -5.42 2.76
C LEU A 185 14.11 -5.13 1.91
N ALA A 186 14.86 -4.08 2.21
CA ALA A 186 16.10 -3.73 1.51
C ALA A 186 17.22 -4.78 1.67
N ALA A 187 17.20 -5.55 2.76
CA ALA A 187 18.16 -6.62 3.02
C ALA A 187 17.90 -7.89 2.19
N LEU A 188 16.75 -7.98 1.51
CA LEU A 188 16.43 -9.10 0.62
C LEU A 188 17.21 -8.97 -0.69
N PRO A 189 17.69 -10.08 -1.27
CA PRO A 189 18.30 -10.09 -2.60
C PRO A 189 17.22 -9.98 -3.70
N ALA A 190 16.44 -8.90 -3.64
CA ALA A 190 15.37 -8.64 -4.60
C ALA A 190 15.92 -7.99 -5.88
N ALA A 191 15.46 -8.46 -7.03
CA ALA A 191 15.82 -7.92 -8.35
C ALA A 191 14.82 -6.89 -8.85
N ARG A 192 13.55 -6.99 -8.43
CA ARG A 192 12.49 -6.08 -8.87
C ARG A 192 11.46 -5.82 -7.78
N LEU A 193 11.10 -4.54 -7.61
CA LEU A 193 10.11 -4.07 -6.66
C LEU A 193 8.81 -3.71 -7.38
N PHE A 194 7.71 -4.29 -6.92
CA PHE A 194 6.34 -4.07 -7.36
C PHE A 194 5.53 -3.41 -6.24
N PRO A 195 5.52 -2.07 -6.15
CA PRO A 195 4.84 -1.35 -5.08
C PRO A 195 3.35 -1.13 -5.36
N GLY A 196 2.55 -0.91 -4.30
CA GLY A 196 1.13 -0.59 -4.41
C GLY A 196 0.82 0.65 -5.25
N SER A 197 1.75 1.59 -5.36
CA SER A 197 1.66 2.76 -6.25
C SER A 197 1.79 2.45 -7.75
N GLY A 198 2.28 1.24 -8.11
CA GLY A 198 2.43 0.78 -9.49
C GLY A 198 3.69 1.26 -10.22
N THR A 199 4.56 2.02 -9.58
CA THR A 199 5.83 2.43 -10.22
C THR A 199 6.93 1.41 -9.93
N VAL A 200 7.05 0.41 -10.80
CA VAL A 200 8.02 -0.69 -10.68
C VAL A 200 9.47 -0.18 -10.66
N ARG A 201 10.34 -0.81 -9.88
CA ARG A 201 11.75 -0.45 -9.71
C ARG A 201 12.65 -1.68 -9.89
N ASP A 202 13.77 -1.50 -10.58
CA ASP A 202 14.75 -2.58 -10.86
C ASP A 202 15.88 -2.68 -9.81
N ASN A 203 16.00 -1.70 -8.91
CA ASN A 203 17.01 -1.68 -7.84
C ASN A 203 16.36 -1.59 -6.44
N PRO A 204 15.65 -2.63 -5.98
CA PRO A 204 14.85 -2.57 -4.75
C PRO A 204 15.64 -2.14 -3.52
N SER A 205 16.81 -2.72 -3.30
CA SER A 205 17.65 -2.44 -2.11
C SER A 205 18.02 -0.97 -2.03
N GLU A 206 18.51 -0.39 -3.12
CA GLU A 206 18.88 1.03 -3.19
C GLU A 206 17.67 1.96 -2.97
N GLU A 207 16.54 1.67 -3.64
CA GLU A 207 15.31 2.45 -3.53
C GLU A 207 14.76 2.45 -2.10
N LEU A 208 14.71 1.28 -1.46
CA LEU A 208 14.19 1.10 -0.10
C LEU A 208 15.13 1.75 0.94
N MET A 209 16.46 1.54 0.82
CA MET A 209 17.43 2.18 1.70
C MET A 209 17.45 3.69 1.55
N ARG A 210 17.36 4.21 0.32
CA ARG A 210 17.28 5.64 0.06
C ARG A 210 16.03 6.24 0.71
N LYS A 211 14.87 5.56 0.60
CA LYS A 211 13.63 6.00 1.24
C LYS A 211 13.77 6.01 2.75
N ALA A 212 14.28 4.93 3.35
CA ALA A 212 14.52 4.85 4.79
C ALA A 212 15.44 5.96 5.29
N ALA A 213 16.57 6.18 4.60
CA ALA A 213 17.52 7.25 4.95
C ALA A 213 16.91 8.66 4.84
N GLN A 214 16.07 8.90 3.83
CA GLN A 214 15.34 10.18 3.71
C GLN A 214 14.38 10.39 4.88
N MET A 215 13.65 9.34 5.29
CA MET A 215 12.74 9.41 6.43
C MET A 215 13.49 9.63 7.74
N GLU A 216 14.61 8.94 7.97
CA GLU A 216 15.46 9.12 9.16
C GLU A 216 16.04 10.53 9.24
N ALA A 217 16.59 11.03 8.13
CA ALA A 217 17.15 12.39 8.06
C ALA A 217 16.06 13.45 8.32
N PHE A 218 14.87 13.26 7.76
CA PHE A 218 13.75 14.17 8.01
C PHE A 218 13.32 14.13 9.48
N GLY A 219 13.22 12.95 10.09
CA GLY A 219 12.89 12.80 11.51
C GLY A 219 13.94 13.44 12.43
N ALA A 220 15.22 13.27 12.13
CA ALA A 220 16.32 13.91 12.87
C ALA A 220 16.21 15.43 12.82
N GLU A 221 15.91 16.01 11.67
CA GLU A 221 15.75 17.45 11.51
C GLU A 221 14.49 17.98 12.22
N VAL A 222 13.37 17.23 12.20
CA VAL A 222 12.17 17.56 12.97
C VAL A 222 12.48 17.63 14.46
N ARG A 223 13.16 16.61 15.01
CA ARG A 223 13.51 16.57 16.44
C ARG A 223 14.51 17.66 16.81
N ARG A 224 15.49 17.93 15.95
CA ARG A 224 16.45 19.02 16.17
C ARG A 224 15.75 20.38 16.31
N LEU A 225 14.86 20.71 15.37
CA LEU A 225 14.13 21.98 15.39
C LEU A 225 13.18 22.08 16.58
N HIS A 226 12.56 20.96 16.97
CA HIS A 226 11.73 20.92 18.17
C HIS A 226 12.56 21.16 19.44
N GLY A 227 13.74 20.56 19.53
CA GLY A 227 14.69 20.80 20.63
C GLY A 227 15.20 22.25 20.69
N GLU A 228 15.18 22.98 19.59
CA GLU A 228 15.44 24.43 19.52
C GLU A 228 14.24 25.30 19.95
N GLY A 229 13.12 24.67 20.34
CA GLY A 229 11.93 25.35 20.84
C GLY A 229 10.90 25.72 19.76
N LEU A 230 11.06 25.27 18.52
CA LEU A 230 10.08 25.54 17.46
C LEU A 230 8.80 24.70 17.69
N SER A 231 7.66 25.35 17.50
CA SER A 231 6.36 24.68 17.49
C SER A 231 6.19 23.78 16.25
N VAL A 232 5.29 22.79 16.32
CA VAL A 232 4.93 21.92 15.19
C VAL A 232 4.60 22.72 13.93
N GLY A 233 3.86 23.84 14.08
CA GLY A 233 3.49 24.71 12.96
C GLY A 233 4.68 25.41 12.30
N GLU A 234 5.67 25.83 13.10
CA GLU A 234 6.90 26.47 12.60
C GLU A 234 7.79 25.46 11.90
N ILE A 235 7.98 24.26 12.49
CA ILE A 235 8.73 23.16 11.89
C ILE A 235 8.10 22.78 10.55
N LYS A 236 6.78 22.55 10.51
CA LYS A 236 6.05 22.23 9.28
C LYS A 236 6.28 23.28 8.21
N ARG A 237 6.15 24.58 8.55
CA ARG A 237 6.35 25.69 7.61
C ARG A 237 7.77 25.75 7.07
N ARG A 238 8.76 25.46 7.92
CA ARG A 238 10.19 25.48 7.57
C ARG A 238 10.59 24.32 6.67
N LEU A 239 10.11 23.09 6.96
CA LEU A 239 10.53 21.88 6.25
C LEU A 239 9.65 21.53 5.05
N LEU A 240 8.36 21.82 5.12
CA LEU A 240 7.35 21.41 4.12
C LEU A 240 6.68 22.61 3.42
N GLY A 241 6.82 23.82 3.96
CA GLY A 241 6.17 25.01 3.41
C GLY A 241 4.67 25.06 3.68
N ARG A 242 3.88 25.40 2.64
CA ARG A 242 2.42 25.44 2.71
C ARG A 242 1.84 24.02 2.69
N GLU A 243 0.65 23.88 3.25
CA GLU A 243 -0.11 22.62 3.12
C GLU A 243 -0.42 22.32 1.65
N THR A 244 -0.43 21.03 1.32
CA THR A 244 -0.75 20.56 -0.03
C THR A 244 -2.25 20.63 -0.29
N ARG A 245 -2.66 20.54 -1.57
CA ARG A 245 -4.08 20.41 -1.93
C ARG A 245 -4.72 19.17 -1.29
N LEU A 246 -3.94 18.12 -1.08
CA LEU A 246 -4.39 16.89 -0.44
C LEU A 246 -4.91 17.15 0.98
N THR A 247 -4.24 18.01 1.75
CA THR A 247 -4.67 18.39 3.11
C THR A 247 -6.08 18.97 3.12
N TYR A 248 -6.41 19.84 2.17
CA TYR A 248 -7.74 20.44 2.08
C TYR A 248 -8.81 19.42 1.61
N ILE A 249 -8.48 18.60 0.61
CA ILE A 249 -9.38 17.56 0.09
C ILE A 249 -9.71 16.52 1.17
N THR A 250 -8.75 16.22 2.05
CA THR A 250 -8.90 15.21 3.10
C THR A 250 -9.31 15.80 4.45
N ALA A 251 -9.69 17.09 4.49
CA ALA A 251 -10.02 17.82 5.73
C ALA A 251 -8.96 17.66 6.83
N GLY A 252 -7.68 17.71 6.46
CA GLY A 252 -6.55 17.60 7.38
C GLY A 252 -6.13 16.18 7.75
N HIS A 253 -6.85 15.14 7.31
CA HIS A 253 -6.51 13.75 7.59
C HIS A 253 -5.14 13.37 7.01
N PHE A 254 -4.84 13.78 5.75
CA PHE A 254 -3.48 13.83 5.22
C PHE A 254 -2.93 15.24 5.35
N SER A 255 -1.93 15.45 6.22
CA SER A 255 -1.35 16.78 6.42
C SER A 255 0.13 16.74 6.74
N GLY A 256 0.84 17.82 6.41
CA GLY A 256 2.21 18.04 6.84
C GLY A 256 2.31 18.17 8.36
N THR A 257 1.28 18.69 9.00
CA THR A 257 1.21 18.77 10.48
C THR A 257 1.21 17.38 11.11
N ASN A 258 0.42 16.42 10.59
CA ASN A 258 0.44 15.05 11.06
C ASN A 258 1.82 14.41 10.84
N LEU A 259 2.42 14.63 9.68
CA LEU A 259 3.76 14.10 9.39
C LEU A 259 4.80 14.56 10.43
N ILE A 260 4.80 15.84 10.80
CA ILE A 260 5.72 16.34 11.86
C ILE A 260 5.42 15.67 13.20
N ARG A 261 4.15 15.58 13.61
CA ARG A 261 3.76 14.95 14.89
C ARG A 261 4.20 13.50 14.97
N LEU A 262 4.02 12.71 13.92
CA LEU A 262 4.45 11.30 13.90
C LEU A 262 5.94 11.13 14.21
N TYR A 263 6.80 12.04 13.73
CA TYR A 263 8.23 12.00 14.04
C TYR A 263 8.58 12.50 15.44
N LEU A 264 7.73 13.29 16.09
CA LEU A 264 7.91 13.69 17.48
C LEU A 264 7.38 12.63 18.45
N ASP A 265 6.29 11.95 18.08
CA ASP A 265 5.64 10.92 18.88
C ASP A 265 6.36 9.56 18.76
N SER A 266 7.02 9.28 17.63
CA SER A 266 7.84 8.08 17.47
C SER A 266 9.07 8.18 18.35
N GLN A 267 9.13 7.38 19.41
CA GLN A 267 10.37 7.16 20.14
C GLN A 267 11.34 6.43 19.19
N ALA A 268 12.41 7.12 18.81
CA ALA A 268 13.48 6.56 18.00
C ALA A 268 14.30 5.54 18.79
#